data_8c8a31a8aab6a14c47ada1948bb8d4b7
#
_entry.id   8c8a31a8aab6a14c47ada1948bb8d4b7
#
_cell.length_a   1.000
_cell.length_b   1.000
_cell.length_c   1.000
_cell.angle_alpha   90.00
_cell.angle_beta   90.00
_cell.angle_gamma   90.00
#
_symmetry.space_group_name_H-M   'P 1'
#
loop_
_entity.id
_entity.type
_entity.pdbx_description
1 polymer ?
#
loop_
_entity_poly.entity_id
_entity_poly.type
_entity_poly.pdbx_seq_one_letter_code
_entity_poly.pdbx_strand_id
1 'polypeptide(L)'
;MRALGRAIDTLELPAVEKIAEDSQDDPFEVLISTMLSAQTRDGVTAAASARLFRTARTPRTMAKLTEKQIEKLIYPVSFYRHKATHVKETCRILVERFHGRVPATMDELLMLPGVGRKTANLVLILSFKSLENICVDTHVHRISNRLGWVQTRTPEETERALYKSTRERWWPYINLYLVTWGQNVCRPLYPRCGACAIRAHCPQIGVTRPSKR
;
A
#
# COMPACT_ATOMS: atom_id res chain seq x y z
N MET A 1 -16.74 -7.28 6.21
CA MET A 1 -15.35 -7.76 6.44
C MET A 1 -15.21 -9.29 6.34
N ARG A 2 -15.88 -10.14 7.14
CA ARG A 2 -15.73 -11.61 7.05
C ARG A 2 -15.97 -12.20 5.64
N ALA A 3 -16.98 -11.72 4.93
CA ALA A 3 -17.25 -12.16 3.55
C ALA A 3 -16.14 -11.72 2.57
N LEU A 4 -15.60 -10.52 2.75
CA LEU A 4 -14.44 -10.04 1.97
C LEU A 4 -13.20 -10.91 2.25
N GLY A 5 -12.86 -11.16 3.52
CA GLY A 5 -11.71 -12.01 3.87
C GLY A 5 -11.75 -13.34 3.13
N ARG A 6 -12.86 -14.08 3.23
CA ARG A 6 -13.03 -15.36 2.49
C ARG A 6 -12.95 -15.20 0.96
N ALA A 7 -13.44 -14.08 0.43
CA ALA A 7 -13.49 -13.87 -1.01
C ALA A 7 -12.14 -13.49 -1.63
N ILE A 8 -11.19 -12.99 -0.86
CA ILE A 8 -9.84 -12.66 -1.37
C ILE A 8 -8.86 -13.83 -1.34
N ASP A 9 -9.16 -14.91 -0.60
CA ASP A 9 -8.24 -16.06 -0.43
C ASP A 9 -7.80 -16.69 -1.77
N THR A 10 -8.61 -16.53 -2.83
CA THR A 10 -8.32 -17.06 -4.17
C THR A 10 -7.84 -15.99 -5.15
N LEU A 11 -7.65 -14.76 -4.68
CA LEU A 11 -7.28 -13.64 -5.54
C LEU A 11 -5.77 -13.33 -5.42
N GLU A 12 -5.26 -12.70 -6.46
CA GLU A 12 -3.89 -12.22 -6.46
C GLU A 12 -3.70 -11.06 -5.47
N LEU A 13 -2.74 -11.21 -4.55
CA LEU A 13 -2.40 -10.19 -3.57
C LEU A 13 -1.69 -8.99 -4.20
N PRO A 14 -1.81 -7.80 -3.63
CA PRO A 14 -1.03 -6.63 -4.02
C PRO A 14 0.48 -6.87 -3.93
N ALA A 15 1.27 -6.21 -4.79
CA ALA A 15 2.70 -6.44 -4.87
C ALA A 15 3.44 -6.22 -3.54
N VAL A 16 3.06 -5.20 -2.77
CA VAL A 16 3.70 -4.90 -1.48
C VAL A 16 3.40 -5.97 -0.43
N GLU A 17 2.20 -6.53 -0.43
CA GLU A 17 1.82 -7.64 0.44
C GLU A 17 2.66 -8.89 0.14
N LYS A 18 2.81 -9.24 -1.14
CA LYS A 18 3.69 -10.34 -1.56
C LYS A 18 5.15 -10.12 -1.15
N ILE A 19 5.65 -8.89 -1.33
CA ILE A 19 7.02 -8.55 -0.91
C ILE A 19 7.17 -8.67 0.61
N ALA A 20 6.16 -8.26 1.39
CA ALA A 20 6.18 -8.43 2.84
C ALA A 20 6.25 -9.92 3.22
N GLU A 21 5.40 -10.77 2.62
CA GLU A 21 5.43 -12.22 2.84
C GLU A 21 6.79 -12.83 2.47
N ASP A 22 7.32 -12.53 1.28
CA ASP A 22 8.58 -13.06 0.77
C ASP A 22 9.80 -12.62 1.61
N SER A 23 9.76 -11.41 2.18
CA SER A 23 10.82 -10.84 3.01
C SER A 23 10.65 -11.12 4.51
N GLN A 24 9.64 -11.92 4.89
CA GLN A 24 9.26 -12.13 6.30
C GLN A 24 8.99 -10.81 7.04
N ASP A 25 8.25 -9.93 6.37
CA ASP A 25 7.83 -8.62 6.88
C ASP A 25 8.99 -7.64 7.16
N ASP A 26 10.13 -7.79 6.48
CA ASP A 26 11.28 -6.91 6.66
C ASP A 26 10.89 -5.43 6.47
N PRO A 27 11.04 -4.58 7.52
CA PRO A 27 10.54 -3.21 7.49
C PRO A 27 11.18 -2.35 6.39
N PHE A 28 12.43 -2.63 6.02
CA PHE A 28 13.11 -1.86 4.99
C PHE A 28 12.60 -2.23 3.59
N GLU A 29 12.43 -3.52 3.31
CA GLU A 29 11.89 -3.96 2.02
C GLU A 29 10.44 -3.49 1.85
N VAL A 30 9.63 -3.57 2.90
CA VAL A 30 8.24 -3.05 2.89
C VAL A 30 8.21 -1.54 2.67
N LEU A 31 9.03 -0.77 3.39
CA LEU A 31 9.11 0.69 3.25
C LEU A 31 9.45 1.10 1.81
N ILE A 32 10.56 0.59 1.30
CA ILE A 32 11.05 0.96 -0.04
C ILE A 32 10.06 0.51 -1.13
N SER A 33 9.53 -0.71 -1.04
CA SER A 33 8.54 -1.19 -2.00
C SER A 33 7.26 -0.38 -1.99
N THR A 34 6.81 0.06 -0.81
CA THR A 34 5.64 0.94 -0.68
C THR A 34 5.90 2.31 -1.30
N MET A 35 7.09 2.88 -1.13
CA MET A 35 7.47 4.13 -1.81
C MET A 35 7.46 3.95 -3.34
N LEU A 36 7.95 2.81 -3.84
CA LEU A 36 7.95 2.52 -5.28
C LEU A 36 6.54 2.30 -5.83
N SER A 37 5.63 1.71 -5.06
CA SER A 37 4.26 1.36 -5.47
C SER A 37 3.36 2.57 -5.73
N ALA A 38 3.66 3.72 -5.14
CA ALA A 38 2.83 4.93 -5.31
C ALA A 38 2.64 5.28 -6.80
N GLN A 39 1.38 5.29 -7.26
CA GLN A 39 1.01 5.54 -8.66
C GLN A 39 1.70 4.61 -9.69
N THR A 40 2.12 3.43 -9.29
CA THR A 40 2.81 2.44 -10.12
C THR A 40 2.00 1.14 -10.16
N ARG A 41 1.99 0.46 -11.29
CA ARG A 41 1.34 -0.84 -11.42
C ARG A 41 2.11 -1.91 -10.65
N ASP A 42 1.40 -2.84 -10.03
CA ASP A 42 1.97 -3.88 -9.15
C ASP A 42 3.09 -4.69 -9.82
N GLY A 43 2.90 -5.16 -11.04
CA GLY A 43 3.96 -5.91 -11.75
C GLY A 43 5.24 -5.09 -11.98
N VAL A 44 5.12 -3.77 -12.19
CA VAL A 44 6.27 -2.86 -12.31
C VAL A 44 6.94 -2.68 -10.95
N THR A 45 6.14 -2.51 -9.89
CA THR A 45 6.65 -2.39 -8.51
C THR A 45 7.42 -3.65 -8.12
N ALA A 46 6.85 -4.83 -8.30
CA ALA A 46 7.48 -6.10 -7.95
C ALA A 46 8.81 -6.30 -8.69
N ALA A 47 8.84 -6.09 -10.02
CA ALA A 47 10.04 -6.23 -10.81
C ALA A 47 11.14 -5.22 -10.44
N ALA A 48 10.77 -3.97 -10.13
CA ALA A 48 11.71 -2.93 -9.72
C ALA A 48 12.28 -3.21 -8.33
N SER A 49 11.44 -3.58 -7.37
CA SER A 49 11.85 -3.97 -6.01
C SER A 49 12.81 -5.16 -6.04
N ALA A 50 12.51 -6.20 -6.82
CA ALA A 50 13.37 -7.37 -6.97
C ALA A 50 14.76 -7.01 -7.54
N ARG A 51 14.85 -6.10 -8.53
CA ARG A 51 16.14 -5.63 -9.06
C ARG A 51 16.91 -4.82 -8.03
N LEU A 52 16.23 -3.93 -7.34
CA LEU A 52 16.82 -3.04 -6.34
C LEU A 52 17.39 -3.84 -5.17
N PHE A 53 16.61 -4.76 -4.59
CA PHE A 53 17.04 -5.57 -3.44
C PHE A 53 18.09 -6.63 -3.77
N ARG A 54 18.17 -7.12 -5.00
CA ARG A 54 19.32 -7.94 -5.42
C ARG A 54 20.63 -7.18 -5.40
N THR A 55 20.59 -5.85 -5.59
CA THR A 55 21.79 -5.00 -5.61
C THR A 55 22.11 -4.45 -4.21
N ALA A 56 21.10 -4.02 -3.47
CA ALA A 56 21.26 -3.39 -2.15
C ALA A 56 20.04 -3.71 -1.26
N ARG A 57 20.24 -4.57 -0.25
CA ARG A 57 19.17 -5.10 0.58
C ARG A 57 19.07 -4.46 1.97
N THR A 58 19.92 -3.49 2.26
CA THR A 58 19.92 -2.81 3.56
C THR A 58 20.01 -1.30 3.36
N PRO A 59 19.56 -0.46 4.33
CA PRO A 59 19.75 0.97 4.27
C PRO A 59 21.20 1.38 4.01
N ARG A 60 22.16 0.70 4.67
CA ARG A 60 23.60 0.98 4.51
C ARG A 60 24.14 0.68 3.11
N THR A 61 23.72 -0.41 2.51
CA THR A 61 24.16 -0.77 1.15
C THR A 61 23.48 0.11 0.10
N MET A 62 22.19 0.42 0.29
CA MET A 62 21.44 1.26 -0.63
C MET A 62 21.88 2.73 -0.57
N ALA A 63 22.25 3.23 0.60
CA ALA A 63 22.82 4.57 0.76
C ALA A 63 24.15 4.76 0.00
N LYS A 64 24.88 3.69 -0.34
CA LYS A 64 26.11 3.77 -1.15
C LYS A 64 25.84 3.91 -2.64
N LEU A 65 24.65 3.55 -3.13
CA LEU A 65 24.29 3.70 -4.53
C LEU A 65 24.15 5.20 -4.88
N THR A 66 24.54 5.57 -6.08
CA THR A 66 24.21 6.90 -6.62
C THR A 66 22.75 6.96 -7.02
N GLU A 67 22.17 8.16 -7.09
CA GLU A 67 20.79 8.34 -7.59
C GLU A 67 20.60 7.74 -8.98
N LYS A 68 21.59 7.92 -9.87
CA LYS A 68 21.58 7.35 -11.22
C LYS A 68 21.53 5.82 -11.23
N GLN A 69 22.22 5.18 -10.29
CA GLN A 69 22.15 3.72 -10.15
C GLN A 69 20.76 3.29 -9.66
N ILE A 70 20.19 3.98 -8.67
CA ILE A 70 18.83 3.70 -8.19
C ILE A 70 17.81 3.94 -9.31
N GLU A 71 17.89 5.09 -10.04
CA GLU A 71 17.01 5.36 -11.19
C GLU A 71 17.00 4.19 -12.18
N LYS A 72 18.18 3.70 -12.58
CA LYS A 72 18.31 2.58 -13.52
C LYS A 72 17.67 1.30 -13.00
N LEU A 73 17.81 1.00 -11.70
CA LEU A 73 17.29 -0.20 -11.08
C LEU A 73 15.77 -0.16 -10.97
N ILE A 74 15.18 1.01 -10.67
CA ILE A 74 13.73 1.13 -10.46
C ILE A 74 12.94 1.48 -11.73
N TYR A 75 13.59 1.85 -12.85
CA TYR A 75 12.88 2.09 -14.12
C TYR A 75 12.07 0.85 -14.54
N PRO A 76 10.81 0.96 -15.01
CA PRO A 76 10.03 2.15 -15.35
C PRO A 76 8.96 2.53 -14.29
N VAL A 77 9.31 2.53 -13.00
CA VAL A 77 8.42 3.01 -11.94
C VAL A 77 7.95 4.45 -12.21
N SER A 78 6.69 4.74 -11.97
CA SER A 78 6.18 6.12 -12.13
C SER A 78 6.97 7.09 -11.27
N PHE A 79 7.33 8.24 -11.83
CA PHE A 79 8.15 9.26 -11.16
C PHE A 79 9.50 8.73 -10.63
N TYR A 80 10.09 7.77 -11.33
CA TYR A 80 11.29 7.04 -10.87
C TYR A 80 12.47 7.96 -10.48
N ARG A 81 12.66 9.12 -11.13
CA ARG A 81 13.72 10.05 -10.77
C ARG A 81 13.53 10.63 -9.38
N HIS A 82 12.34 11.20 -9.10
CA HIS A 82 12.01 11.71 -7.77
C HIS A 82 12.05 10.62 -6.69
N LYS A 83 11.57 9.41 -7.03
CA LYS A 83 11.64 8.27 -6.12
C LYS A 83 13.06 7.82 -5.86
N ALA A 84 13.95 7.88 -6.84
CA ALA A 84 15.38 7.56 -6.63
C ALA A 84 16.04 8.52 -5.64
N THR A 85 15.78 9.82 -5.77
CA THR A 85 16.24 10.84 -4.81
C THR A 85 15.67 10.56 -3.41
N HIS A 86 14.35 10.33 -3.29
CA HIS A 86 13.73 10.03 -2.01
C HIS A 86 14.25 8.74 -1.37
N VAL A 87 14.41 7.66 -2.14
CA VAL A 87 14.99 6.40 -1.65
C VAL A 87 16.41 6.62 -1.13
N LYS A 88 17.25 7.32 -1.89
CA LYS A 88 18.61 7.64 -1.50
C LYS A 88 18.65 8.41 -0.18
N GLU A 89 17.87 9.48 -0.09
CA GLU A 89 17.83 10.36 1.07
C GLU A 89 17.23 9.65 2.29
N THR A 90 16.14 8.87 2.11
CA THR A 90 15.57 8.02 3.15
C THR A 90 16.62 7.07 3.70
N CYS A 91 17.38 6.37 2.86
CA CYS A 91 18.43 5.46 3.31
C CYS A 91 19.54 6.19 4.08
N ARG A 92 19.92 7.41 3.64
CA ARG A 92 20.88 8.24 4.37
C ARG A 92 20.36 8.57 5.78
N ILE A 93 19.13 9.05 5.90
CA ILE A 93 18.51 9.38 7.18
C ILE A 93 18.39 8.14 8.08
N LEU A 94 17.98 6.99 7.53
CA LEU A 94 17.92 5.74 8.30
C LEU A 94 19.29 5.37 8.88
N VAL A 95 20.37 5.53 8.10
CA VAL A 95 21.71 5.23 8.60
C VAL A 95 22.18 6.22 9.66
N GLU A 96 21.99 7.52 9.42
CA GLU A 96 22.52 8.58 10.29
C GLU A 96 21.73 8.75 11.59
N ARG A 97 20.41 8.69 11.53
CA ARG A 97 19.53 9.00 12.67
C ARG A 97 18.91 7.77 13.34
N PHE A 98 18.71 6.69 12.59
CA PHE A 98 18.03 5.48 13.06
C PHE A 98 18.92 4.24 13.08
N HIS A 99 20.26 4.42 12.98
CA HIS A 99 21.26 3.35 13.04
C HIS A 99 21.06 2.24 12.00
N GLY A 100 20.43 2.57 10.87
CA GLY A 100 20.10 1.64 9.79
C GLY A 100 18.83 0.82 10.04
N ARG A 101 17.98 1.23 10.97
CA ARG A 101 16.67 0.61 11.25
C ARG A 101 15.54 1.50 10.71
N VAL A 102 14.43 0.88 10.33
CA VAL A 102 13.19 1.62 10.02
C VAL A 102 12.50 1.96 11.33
N PRO A 103 12.09 3.21 11.56
CA PRO A 103 11.38 3.57 12.77
C PRO A 103 9.96 2.96 12.81
N ALA A 104 9.45 2.72 14.02
CA ALA A 104 8.19 2.05 14.28
C ALA A 104 7.06 3.00 14.74
N THR A 105 7.24 4.30 14.57
CA THR A 105 6.23 5.30 14.93
C THR A 105 5.79 6.11 13.73
N MET A 106 4.54 6.58 13.74
CA MET A 106 3.98 7.41 12.66
C MET A 106 4.81 8.68 12.45
N ASP A 107 5.13 9.37 13.53
CA ASP A 107 5.81 10.67 13.47
C ASP A 107 7.21 10.54 12.88
N GLU A 108 7.96 9.52 13.28
CA GLU A 108 9.31 9.27 12.74
C GLU A 108 9.27 8.82 11.27
N LEU A 109 8.31 7.98 10.88
CA LEU A 109 8.13 7.57 9.49
C LEU A 109 7.81 8.77 8.58
N LEU A 110 6.99 9.70 9.05
CA LEU A 110 6.64 10.91 8.30
C LEU A 110 7.82 11.89 8.11
N MET A 111 8.91 11.77 8.88
CA MET A 111 10.13 12.53 8.67
C MET A 111 10.94 12.04 7.46
N LEU A 112 10.65 10.86 6.93
CA LEU A 112 11.39 10.27 5.81
C LEU A 112 10.89 10.85 4.47
N PRO A 113 11.77 11.31 3.58
CA PRO A 113 11.38 11.85 2.28
C PRO A 113 10.59 10.85 1.44
N GLY A 114 9.46 11.30 0.89
CA GLY A 114 8.57 10.47 0.07
C GLY A 114 7.69 9.50 0.87
N VAL A 115 7.71 9.58 2.20
CA VAL A 115 6.84 8.81 3.09
C VAL A 115 5.68 9.68 3.57
N GLY A 116 4.49 9.42 3.06
CA GLY A 116 3.25 10.01 3.53
C GLY A 116 2.47 9.07 4.46
N ARG A 117 1.33 9.53 4.99
CA ARG A 117 0.47 8.75 5.90
C ARG A 117 0.13 7.35 5.38
N LYS A 118 -0.22 7.23 4.09
CA LYS A 118 -0.51 5.94 3.47
C LYS A 118 0.67 4.97 3.56
N THR A 119 1.86 5.44 3.23
CA THR A 119 3.09 4.63 3.30
C THR A 119 3.42 4.26 4.75
N ALA A 120 3.38 5.23 5.66
CA ALA A 120 3.64 5.00 7.08
C ALA A 120 2.66 3.99 7.69
N ASN A 121 1.34 4.15 7.47
CA ASN A 121 0.34 3.19 7.92
C ASN A 121 0.60 1.77 7.41
N LEU A 122 0.94 1.62 6.12
CA LEU A 122 1.17 0.29 5.55
C LEU A 122 2.41 -0.37 6.15
N VAL A 123 3.50 0.37 6.35
CA VAL A 123 4.71 -0.13 7.02
C VAL A 123 4.40 -0.55 8.46
N LEU A 124 3.67 0.26 9.22
CA LEU A 124 3.28 -0.07 10.60
C LEU A 124 2.43 -1.34 10.65
N ILE A 125 1.47 -1.50 9.75
CA ILE A 125 0.61 -2.68 9.69
C ILE A 125 1.41 -3.92 9.28
N LEU A 126 2.16 -3.87 8.19
CA LEU A 126 2.80 -5.05 7.62
C LEU A 126 4.01 -5.50 8.43
N SER A 127 4.90 -4.56 8.78
CA SER A 127 6.18 -4.91 9.40
C SER A 127 6.16 -4.87 10.92
N PHE A 128 5.41 -3.94 11.50
CA PHE A 128 5.35 -3.80 12.96
C PHE A 128 4.06 -4.38 13.57
N LYS A 129 3.21 -5.00 12.72
CA LYS A 129 1.96 -5.67 13.15
C LYS A 129 1.03 -4.77 13.96
N SER A 130 1.02 -3.48 13.62
CA SER A 130 0.16 -2.52 14.29
C SER A 130 -1.32 -2.87 14.10
N LEU A 131 -2.05 -2.92 15.20
CA LEU A 131 -3.51 -3.11 15.24
C LEU A 131 -4.27 -1.79 15.31
N GLU A 132 -3.57 -0.67 15.43
CA GLU A 132 -4.15 0.67 15.66
C GLU A 132 -4.22 1.51 14.38
N ASN A 133 -3.70 1.00 13.26
CA ASN A 133 -3.60 1.76 12.02
C ASN A 133 -4.58 1.29 10.96
N ILE A 134 -5.13 2.25 10.21
CA ILE A 134 -5.89 2.01 8.97
C ILE A 134 -5.11 2.63 7.80
N CYS A 135 -4.73 1.79 6.83
CA CYS A 135 -4.10 2.29 5.61
C CYS A 135 -5.19 2.55 4.55
N VAL A 136 -5.37 3.80 4.16
CA VAL A 136 -6.35 4.20 3.13
C VAL A 136 -5.66 4.67 1.87
N ASP A 137 -5.91 3.97 0.77
CA ASP A 137 -5.52 4.34 -0.57
C ASP A 137 -6.75 4.65 -1.44
N THR A 138 -6.55 4.82 -2.74
CA THR A 138 -7.65 5.09 -3.69
C THR A 138 -8.63 3.92 -3.80
N HIS A 139 -8.20 2.68 -3.57
CA HIS A 139 -9.08 1.52 -3.56
C HIS A 139 -9.94 1.49 -2.31
N VAL A 140 -9.33 1.65 -1.15
CA VAL A 140 -10.04 1.71 0.14
C VAL A 140 -11.04 2.86 0.14
N HIS A 141 -10.62 4.07 -0.24
CA HIS A 141 -11.49 5.24 -0.35
C HIS A 141 -12.71 4.96 -1.25
N ARG A 142 -12.46 4.50 -2.48
CA ARG A 142 -13.53 4.23 -3.44
C ARG A 142 -14.52 3.17 -2.95
N ILE A 143 -14.00 2.05 -2.45
CA ILE A 143 -14.83 0.90 -2.11
C ILE A 143 -15.61 1.16 -0.83
N SER A 144 -15.03 1.80 0.18
CA SER A 144 -15.73 2.17 1.41
C SER A 144 -16.91 3.10 1.13
N ASN A 145 -16.76 4.06 0.20
CA ASN A 145 -17.88 4.90 -0.26
C ASN A 145 -18.93 4.10 -1.04
N ARG A 146 -18.52 3.19 -1.96
CA ARG A 146 -19.46 2.32 -2.71
C ARG A 146 -20.25 1.39 -1.82
N LEU A 147 -19.64 0.92 -0.74
CA LEU A 147 -20.27 0.06 0.28
C LEU A 147 -21.17 0.84 1.25
N GLY A 148 -21.16 2.18 1.19
CA GLY A 148 -21.90 3.00 2.13
C GLY A 148 -21.36 2.96 3.57
N TRP A 149 -20.12 2.51 3.77
CA TRP A 149 -19.50 2.51 5.09
C TRP A 149 -19.13 3.94 5.54
N VAL A 150 -18.83 4.78 4.56
CA VAL A 150 -18.51 6.20 4.74
C VAL A 150 -19.08 7.02 3.58
N GLN A 151 -19.16 8.35 3.78
CA GLN A 151 -19.49 9.33 2.74
C GLN A 151 -18.44 10.43 2.81
N THR A 152 -17.37 10.29 2.04
CA THR A 152 -16.17 11.12 2.12
C THR A 152 -15.65 11.50 0.75
N ARG A 153 -14.88 12.59 0.67
CA ARG A 153 -14.35 13.13 -0.59
C ARG A 153 -12.87 12.82 -0.80
N THR A 154 -12.13 12.60 0.29
CA THR A 154 -10.69 12.34 0.23
C THR A 154 -10.31 11.08 0.99
N PRO A 155 -9.15 10.46 0.70
CA PRO A 155 -8.63 9.32 1.46
C PRO A 155 -8.42 9.64 2.94
N GLU A 156 -8.00 10.86 3.29
CA GLU A 156 -7.76 11.29 4.67
C GLU A 156 -9.07 11.40 5.45
N GLU A 157 -10.13 11.91 4.80
CA GLU A 157 -11.48 11.91 5.39
C GLU A 157 -11.98 10.49 5.60
N THR A 158 -11.72 9.59 4.64
CA THR A 158 -12.08 8.17 4.71
C THR A 158 -11.37 7.48 5.86
N GLU A 159 -10.08 7.71 6.05
CA GLU A 159 -9.31 7.17 7.18
C GLU A 159 -9.98 7.55 8.50
N ARG A 160 -10.23 8.86 8.72
CA ARG A 160 -10.89 9.35 9.95
C ARG A 160 -12.30 8.80 10.15
N ALA A 161 -13.07 8.63 9.07
CA ALA A 161 -14.42 8.09 9.13
C ALA A 161 -14.42 6.58 9.42
N LEU A 162 -13.48 5.82 8.87
CA LEU A 162 -13.35 4.39 9.10
C LEU A 162 -12.98 4.06 10.55
N TYR A 163 -12.15 4.87 11.21
CA TYR A 163 -11.87 4.73 12.64
C TYR A 163 -13.15 4.80 13.50
N LYS A 164 -14.14 5.62 13.07
CA LYS A 164 -15.41 5.78 13.79
C LYS A 164 -16.46 4.73 13.42
N SER A 165 -16.43 4.24 12.18
CA SER A 165 -17.50 3.38 11.63
C SER A 165 -17.15 1.89 11.63
N THR A 166 -15.89 1.53 11.84
CA THR A 166 -15.44 0.14 11.80
C THR A 166 -14.88 -0.33 13.14
N ARG A 167 -15.00 -1.63 13.41
CA ARG A 167 -14.47 -2.22 14.65
C ARG A 167 -12.95 -2.34 14.55
N GLU A 168 -12.22 -2.00 15.60
CA GLU A 168 -10.76 -2.01 15.70
C GLU A 168 -10.09 -3.27 15.16
N ARG A 169 -10.64 -4.45 15.51
CA ARG A 169 -10.14 -5.76 15.03
C ARG A 169 -10.03 -5.88 13.51
N TRP A 170 -10.67 -4.98 12.74
CA TRP A 170 -10.63 -5.01 11.27
C TRP A 170 -9.66 -3.99 10.66
N TRP A 171 -9.16 -3.04 11.44
CA TRP A 171 -8.33 -1.95 10.95
C TRP A 171 -7.11 -2.42 10.16
N PRO A 172 -6.29 -3.38 10.64
CA PRO A 172 -5.13 -3.84 9.88
C PRO A 172 -5.49 -4.52 8.55
N TYR A 173 -6.69 -5.09 8.46
CA TYR A 173 -7.13 -5.87 7.29
C TYR A 173 -7.86 -5.03 6.23
N ILE A 174 -8.27 -3.80 6.55
CA ILE A 174 -9.05 -2.96 5.63
C ILE A 174 -8.30 -2.73 4.32
N ASN A 175 -7.01 -2.39 4.38
CA ASN A 175 -6.21 -2.17 3.19
C ASN A 175 -6.10 -3.43 2.35
N LEU A 176 -5.58 -4.51 2.92
CA LEU A 176 -5.40 -5.80 2.25
C LEU A 176 -6.69 -6.24 1.53
N TYR A 177 -7.80 -6.26 2.25
CA TYR A 177 -9.08 -6.74 1.69
C TYR A 177 -9.61 -5.83 0.57
N LEU A 178 -9.60 -4.52 0.78
CA LEU A 178 -10.19 -3.60 -0.18
C LEU A 178 -9.27 -3.31 -1.37
N VAL A 179 -7.94 -3.36 -1.21
CA VAL A 179 -7.02 -3.25 -2.35
C VAL A 179 -7.10 -4.49 -3.22
N THR A 180 -6.98 -5.68 -2.64
CA THR A 180 -7.12 -6.94 -3.37
C THR A 180 -8.47 -7.01 -4.11
N TRP A 181 -9.57 -6.66 -3.42
CA TRP A 181 -10.89 -6.62 -4.04
C TRP A 181 -11.00 -5.55 -5.13
N GLY A 182 -10.37 -4.40 -4.93
CA GLY A 182 -10.39 -3.26 -5.84
C GLY A 182 -9.60 -3.47 -7.13
N GLN A 183 -8.56 -4.26 -7.07
CA GLN A 183 -7.76 -4.65 -8.24
C GLN A 183 -8.46 -5.73 -9.08
N ASN A 184 -9.08 -6.70 -8.43
CA ASN A 184 -9.63 -7.88 -9.09
C ASN A 184 -11.12 -7.74 -9.45
N VAL A 185 -11.96 -7.17 -8.60
CA VAL A 185 -13.42 -7.17 -8.73
C VAL A 185 -14.01 -5.76 -8.79
N CYS A 186 -13.83 -4.95 -7.75
CA CYS A 186 -14.45 -3.63 -7.63
C CYS A 186 -13.60 -2.54 -8.30
N ARG A 187 -13.35 -2.67 -9.60
CA ARG A 187 -12.53 -1.75 -10.40
C ARG A 187 -13.11 -0.33 -10.44
N PRO A 188 -12.29 0.72 -10.70
CA PRO A 188 -12.77 2.08 -10.88
C PRO A 188 -13.83 2.17 -11.96
N LEU A 189 -13.49 1.70 -13.16
CA LEU A 189 -14.36 1.59 -14.33
C LEU A 189 -14.81 0.14 -14.49
N TYR A 190 -16.08 -0.06 -14.82
CA TYR A 190 -16.69 -1.36 -15.08
C TYR A 190 -16.45 -2.40 -13.96
N PRO A 191 -16.84 -2.11 -12.70
CA PRO A 191 -16.72 -3.08 -11.62
C PRO A 191 -17.56 -4.32 -11.93
N ARG A 192 -17.05 -5.50 -11.56
CA ARG A 192 -17.68 -6.81 -11.80
C ARG A 192 -18.80 -7.09 -10.80
N CYS A 193 -19.81 -6.23 -10.73
CA CYS A 193 -20.90 -6.35 -9.75
C CYS A 193 -21.74 -7.62 -9.93
N GLY A 194 -21.85 -8.14 -11.16
CA GLY A 194 -22.58 -9.40 -11.43
C GLY A 194 -21.99 -10.61 -10.73
N ALA A 195 -20.66 -10.70 -10.67
CA ALA A 195 -19.91 -11.79 -10.03
C ALA A 195 -19.38 -11.43 -8.63
N CYS A 196 -19.86 -10.34 -8.03
CA CYS A 196 -19.34 -9.84 -6.76
C CYS A 196 -19.91 -10.63 -5.56
N ALA A 197 -19.06 -11.33 -4.83
CA ALA A 197 -19.44 -12.17 -3.68
C ALA A 197 -20.09 -11.37 -2.52
N ILE A 198 -19.90 -10.05 -2.47
CA ILE A 198 -20.48 -9.18 -1.45
C ILE A 198 -21.64 -8.31 -2.00
N ARG A 199 -22.14 -8.61 -3.19
CA ARG A 199 -23.20 -7.81 -3.85
C ARG A 199 -24.42 -7.60 -2.98
N ALA A 200 -24.85 -8.63 -2.25
CA ALA A 200 -26.02 -8.57 -1.38
C ALA A 200 -25.89 -7.56 -0.21
N HIS A 201 -24.64 -7.16 0.10
CA HIS A 201 -24.34 -6.20 1.16
C HIS A 201 -23.86 -4.83 0.61
N CYS A 202 -23.99 -4.60 -0.71
CA CYS A 202 -23.44 -3.41 -1.35
C CYS A 202 -24.53 -2.58 -2.01
N PRO A 203 -24.79 -1.34 -1.54
CA PRO A 203 -25.74 -0.42 -2.17
C PRO A 203 -25.23 0.14 -3.51
N GLN A 204 -23.98 -0.13 -3.90
CA GLN A 204 -23.37 0.27 -5.17
C GLN A 204 -23.35 1.79 -5.38
N ILE A 205 -23.13 2.57 -4.31
CA ILE A 205 -23.14 4.03 -4.37
C ILE A 205 -22.11 4.52 -5.41
N GLY A 206 -22.55 5.38 -6.35
CA GLY A 206 -21.70 5.95 -7.38
C GLY A 206 -21.25 4.98 -8.49
N VAL A 207 -21.82 3.78 -8.56
CA VAL A 207 -21.56 2.84 -9.66
C VAL A 207 -22.50 3.11 -10.82
N THR A 208 -22.00 3.79 -11.86
CA THR A 208 -22.80 4.16 -13.02
C THR A 208 -22.75 3.15 -14.16
N ARG A 209 -21.70 2.36 -14.27
CA ARG A 209 -21.46 1.40 -15.38
C ARG A 209 -20.86 0.09 -14.84
N PRO A 210 -21.67 -0.79 -14.23
CA PRO A 210 -21.17 -2.11 -13.84
C PRO A 210 -20.90 -2.98 -15.08
N SER A 211 -19.91 -3.89 -14.98
CA SER A 211 -19.71 -4.91 -16.02
C SER A 211 -20.94 -5.84 -16.08
N LYS A 212 -21.35 -6.19 -17.29
CA LYS A 212 -22.49 -7.12 -17.51
C LYS A 212 -22.11 -8.59 -17.25
N ARG A 213 -20.81 -8.89 -17.03
CA ARG A 213 -20.29 -10.25 -16.80
C ARG A 213 -19.53 -10.33 -15.48
#